data_a1c9c13a79a95cfa147c6fd72d591b6a
#
_entry.id   a1c9c13a79a95cfa147c6fd72d591b6a
#
_cell.length_a   1.000
_cell.length_b   1.000
_cell.length_c   1.000
_cell.angle_alpha   90.00
_cell.angle_beta   90.00
_cell.angle_gamma   90.00
#
_symmetry.space_group_name_H-M   'P 1'
#
loop_
_entity.id
_entity.type
_entity.pdbx_description
1 polymer ?
#
loop_
_entity_poly.entity_id
_entity_poly.type
_entity_poly.pdbx_seq_one_letter_code
_entity_poly.pdbx_strand_id
1 'polypeptide(L)' 'MKMLTEYLENAVQFEQMAGDEKDPKLKAEFERKAASYRKRAEKRAKEHGLKMPPDLQ' A
#
# COMPACT_ATOMS: atom_id res chain seq x y z
N MET A 1 -2.16 1.68 -15.63
CA MET A 1 -0.69 1.64 -15.45
C MET A 1 -0.30 0.53 -14.50
N LYS A 2 0.58 -0.32 -14.99
CA LYS A 2 0.99 -1.51 -14.24
C LYS A 2 1.64 -1.19 -12.90
N MET A 3 2.56 -0.24 -12.88
CA MET A 3 3.29 0.08 -11.66
C MET A 3 2.39 0.59 -10.55
N LEU A 4 1.41 1.42 -10.88
CA LEU A 4 0.47 1.92 -9.89
C LEU A 4 -0.35 0.78 -9.29
N THR A 5 -0.86 -0.10 -10.14
CA THR A 5 -1.62 -1.27 -9.70
C THR A 5 -0.77 -2.16 -8.80
N GLU A 6 0.48 -2.40 -9.18
CA GLU A 6 1.38 -3.23 -8.39
C GLU A 6 1.64 -2.63 -7.01
N TYR A 7 1.84 -1.33 -6.92
CA TYR A 7 2.03 -0.68 -5.62
C TYR A 7 0.80 -0.85 -4.74
N LEU A 8 -0.40 -0.67 -5.30
CA LEU A 8 -1.63 -0.81 -4.53
C LEU A 8 -1.86 -2.25 -4.10
N GLU A 9 -1.60 -3.21 -4.98
CA GLU A 9 -1.71 -4.62 -4.65
C GLU A 9 -0.76 -5.00 -3.52
N ASN A 10 0.48 -4.54 -3.60
CA ASN A 10 1.45 -4.81 -2.56
C ASN A 10 1.03 -4.20 -1.23
N ALA A 11 0.48 -2.98 -1.25
CA ALA A 11 0.00 -2.35 -0.04
C ALA A 11 -1.11 -3.17 0.61
N VAL A 12 -2.05 -3.64 -0.19
CA VAL A 12 -3.16 -4.46 0.31
C VAL A 12 -2.63 -5.77 0.90
N GLN A 13 -1.69 -6.42 0.22
CA GLN A 13 -1.09 -7.66 0.72
C GLN A 13 -0.42 -7.45 2.06
N PHE A 14 0.36 -6.40 2.21
CA PHE A 14 1.03 -6.12 3.48
C PHE A 14 0.03 -5.75 4.57
N GLU A 15 -1.06 -5.08 4.22
CA GLU A 15 -2.11 -4.79 5.19
C GLU A 15 -2.78 -6.07 5.69
N GLN A 16 -3.04 -7.02 4.78
CA GLN A 16 -3.61 -8.30 5.15
C GLN A 16 -2.64 -9.09 6.03
N MET A 17 -1.36 -9.11 5.67
CA MET A 17 -0.34 -9.77 6.46
C MET A 17 -0.25 -9.16 7.86
N ALA A 18 -0.32 -7.84 7.95
CA ALA A 18 -0.29 -7.16 9.24
C ALA A 18 -1.50 -7.54 10.10
N GLY A 19 -2.67 -7.67 9.47
CA GLY A 19 -3.88 -8.07 10.18
C GLY A 19 -3.81 -9.47 10.74
N ASP A 20 -3.12 -10.38 10.04
CA ASP A 20 -2.98 -11.78 10.45
C ASP A 20 -1.78 -12.02 11.36
N GLU A 21 -0.84 -11.08 11.43
CA GLU A 21 0.38 -11.28 12.19
C GLU A 21 0.16 -11.07 13.67
N LYS A 22 0.62 -12.00 14.48
CA LYS A 22 0.50 -11.96 15.93
C LYS A 22 1.67 -11.28 16.61
N ASP A 23 2.85 -11.31 15.98
CA ASP A 23 4.04 -10.67 16.52
C ASP A 23 3.95 -9.15 16.31
N PRO A 24 3.92 -8.35 17.39
CA PRO A 24 3.77 -6.90 17.23
C PRO A 24 4.89 -6.23 16.44
N LYS A 25 6.10 -6.78 16.48
CA LYS A 25 7.21 -6.23 15.70
C LYS A 25 7.01 -6.44 14.21
N LEU A 26 6.65 -7.65 13.83
CA LEU A 26 6.39 -7.97 12.43
C LEU A 26 5.16 -7.24 11.92
N LYS A 27 4.13 -7.16 12.75
CA LYS A 27 2.93 -6.42 12.41
C LYS A 27 3.25 -4.97 12.08
N ALA A 28 4.06 -4.32 12.91
CA ALA A 28 4.46 -2.94 12.69
C ALA A 28 5.27 -2.79 11.41
N GLU A 29 6.14 -3.75 11.10
CA GLU A 29 6.91 -3.74 9.86
C GLU A 29 6.01 -3.84 8.64
N PHE A 30 5.03 -4.75 8.68
CA PHE A 30 4.08 -4.90 7.57
C PHE A 30 3.25 -3.65 7.38
N GLU A 31 2.79 -3.05 8.47
CA GLU A 31 2.03 -1.80 8.39
C GLU A 31 2.85 -0.68 7.78
N ARG A 32 4.12 -0.61 8.14
CA ARG A 32 5.03 0.40 7.61
C ARG A 32 5.27 0.20 6.12
N LYS A 33 5.45 -1.05 5.69
CA LYS A 33 5.62 -1.36 4.28
C LYS A 33 4.37 -1.04 3.48
N ALA A 34 3.21 -1.37 4.02
CA ALA A 34 1.96 -1.02 3.36
C ALA A 34 1.83 0.50 3.16
N ALA A 35 2.16 1.27 4.20
CA ALA A 35 2.12 2.73 4.11
C ALA A 35 3.11 3.25 3.06
N SER A 36 4.29 2.66 2.97
CA SER A 36 5.29 3.05 1.97
C SER A 36 4.78 2.82 0.56
N TYR A 37 4.17 1.67 0.31
CA TYR A 37 3.62 1.38 -1.01
C TYR A 37 2.46 2.31 -1.36
N ARG A 38 1.62 2.64 -0.38
CA ARG A 38 0.54 3.60 -0.59
C ARG A 38 1.06 4.97 -0.97
N LYS A 39 2.09 5.44 -0.27
CA LYS A 39 2.72 6.73 -0.58
C LYS A 39 3.29 6.75 -1.99
N ARG A 40 3.95 5.67 -2.39
CA ARG A 40 4.48 5.56 -3.74
C ARG A 40 3.38 5.59 -4.79
N ALA A 41 2.28 4.90 -4.52
CA ALA A 41 1.14 4.90 -5.42
C ALA A 41 0.54 6.29 -5.54
N GLU A 42 0.36 6.98 -4.42
CA GLU A 42 -0.16 8.34 -4.43
C GLU A 42 0.73 9.29 -5.24
N LYS A 43 2.03 9.18 -5.02
CA LYS A 43 2.99 10.02 -5.74
C LYS A 43 2.90 9.77 -7.24
N ARG A 44 2.84 8.52 -7.64
CA ARG A 44 2.72 8.16 -9.05
C ARG A 44 1.42 8.67 -9.64
N ALA A 45 0.32 8.52 -8.90
CA ALA A 45 -0.98 9.01 -9.35
C ALA A 45 -0.94 10.52 -9.58
N LYS A 46 -0.34 11.26 -8.67
CA LYS A 46 -0.21 12.70 -8.81
C LYS A 46 0.66 13.08 -10.01
N GLU A 47 1.78 12.40 -10.18
CA GLU A 47 2.69 12.67 -11.28
C GLU A 47 2.03 12.47 -12.64
N HIS A 48 1.11 11.53 -12.71
CA HIS A 48 0.42 11.19 -13.97
C HIS A 48 -0.98 11.77 -14.06
N GLY A 49 -1.39 12.56 -13.06
CA GLY A 49 -2.73 13.16 -13.04
C GLY A 49 -3.85 12.15 -12.83
N LEU A 50 -3.53 11.02 -12.22
CA LEU A 50 -4.51 9.96 -11.97
C LEU A 50 -5.15 10.12 -10.60
N LYS A 51 -6.38 9.64 -10.47
CA LYS A 51 -7.08 9.63 -9.19
C LYS A 51 -6.97 8.25 -8.54
N MET A 52 -6.77 8.25 -7.22
CA MET A 52 -6.77 7.00 -6.46
C MET A 52 -8.20 6.48 -6.31
N PRO A 53 -8.40 5.15 -6.40
CA PRO A 53 -9.72 4.59 -6.14
C PRO A 53 -10.17 4.90 -4.70
N PRO A 54 -11.46 5.27 -4.51
CA PRO A 54 -11.93 5.67 -3.18
C PRO A 54 -11.77 4.60 -2.10
N ASP A 55 -11.92 3.35 -2.47
CA ASP A 55 -11.82 2.24 -1.52
C ASP A 55 -10.38 1.94 -1.09
N LEU A 56 -9.40 2.59 -1.72
CA LEU A 56 -7.98 2.40 -1.40
C LEU A 56 -7.35 3.61 -0.74
N GLN A 57 -8.14 4.64 -0.49
CA GLN A 57 -7.66 5.84 0.18
C GLN A 57 -7.67 5.74 1.70
#